data_5af16b9fae9e8d7951c5f97bf8c81ee4
#
_entry.id   5af16b9fae9e8d7951c5f97bf8c81ee4
#
_cell.length_a   1.000
_cell.length_b   1.000
_cell.length_c   1.000
_cell.angle_alpha   90.00
_cell.angle_beta   90.00
_cell.angle_gamma   90.00
#
_symmetry.space_group_name_H-M   'P 1'
#
loop_
_entity.id
_entity.type
_entity.pdbx_description
1 polymer ?
#
loop_
_entity_poly.entity_id
_entity_poly.type
_entity_poly.pdbx_seq_one_letter_code
_entity_poly.pdbx_strand_id
1 'polypeptide(L)'
;GGLSRYDGYEFVNYTPNNHQCKLKSNFIRNVCEDAFQRLWIVSEGGTDIIDLSTLKPIIPHDPKGILPKILELPANRIMKDTQGCVWLHCDNALHRIEFNDKGEVQILSTLSPVYLNGPDIALKDIDEDGKIWMGNNGEIRKVALSPQKRLVTTPIADCLKFEAGTYISDFLS
;
A
#
# COMPACT_ATOMS: atom_id res chain seq x y z
N GLY A 1 -16.85 13.16 0.54
CA GLY A 1 -15.79 12.18 0.75
C GLY A 1 -16.27 10.77 0.50
N GLY A 2 -15.40 9.82 0.49
CA GLY A 2 -15.67 8.43 0.15
C GLY A 2 -15.13 8.04 -1.21
N LEU A 3 -15.53 6.86 -1.69
CA LEU A 3 -15.19 6.34 -3.01
C LEU A 3 -16.44 6.36 -3.90
N SER A 4 -16.31 6.84 -5.12
CA SER A 4 -17.38 6.81 -6.11
C SER A 4 -16.96 5.98 -7.31
N ARG A 5 -17.79 5.04 -7.73
CA ARG A 5 -17.65 4.29 -8.97
C ARG A 5 -18.60 4.87 -10.01
N TYR A 6 -18.11 5.09 -11.21
CA TYR A 6 -18.91 5.46 -12.37
C TYR A 6 -18.90 4.32 -13.38
N ASP A 7 -20.07 3.89 -13.85
CA ASP A 7 -20.22 2.79 -14.80
C ASP A 7 -20.59 3.24 -16.23
N GLY A 8 -20.56 4.55 -16.46
CA GLY A 8 -20.96 5.17 -17.72
C GLY A 8 -22.36 5.76 -17.69
N TYR A 9 -23.16 5.43 -16.67
CA TYR A 9 -24.56 5.88 -16.54
C TYR A 9 -24.82 6.53 -15.18
N GLU A 10 -24.36 5.92 -14.09
CA GLU A 10 -24.62 6.40 -12.74
C GLU A 10 -23.38 6.33 -11.84
N PHE A 11 -23.41 7.14 -10.78
CA PHE A 11 -22.41 7.11 -9.71
C PHE A 11 -22.92 6.28 -8.54
N VAL A 12 -22.16 5.27 -8.15
CA VAL A 12 -22.37 4.51 -6.91
C VAL A 12 -21.36 4.97 -5.88
N ASN A 13 -21.85 5.48 -4.74
CA ASN A 13 -21.01 6.01 -3.68
C ASN A 13 -20.81 4.96 -2.57
N TYR A 14 -19.56 4.69 -2.24
CA TYR A 14 -19.15 3.84 -1.12
C TYR A 14 -18.71 4.73 0.04
N THR A 15 -19.38 4.56 1.17
CA THR A 15 -19.14 5.36 2.39
C THR A 15 -19.27 4.45 3.62
N PRO A 16 -18.87 4.91 4.84
CA PRO A 16 -19.11 4.17 6.07
C PRO A 16 -20.59 3.86 6.37
N ASN A 17 -21.51 4.59 5.74
CA ASN A 17 -22.96 4.39 5.90
C ASN A 17 -23.58 3.58 4.76
N ASN A 18 -22.79 3.09 3.81
CA ASN A 18 -23.31 2.29 2.72
C ASN A 18 -23.69 0.88 3.24
N HIS A 19 -24.91 0.42 2.90
CA HIS A 19 -25.42 -0.87 3.36
C HIS A 19 -24.82 -2.08 2.62
N GLN A 20 -24.37 -1.90 1.38
CA GLN A 20 -23.85 -2.98 0.55
C GLN A 20 -22.34 -3.17 0.72
N CYS A 21 -21.62 -2.07 0.80
CA CYS A 21 -20.17 -2.07 0.98
C CYS A 21 -19.78 -0.90 1.88
N LYS A 22 -19.66 -1.19 3.17
CA LYS A 22 -19.32 -0.23 4.20
C LYS A 22 -17.82 -0.03 4.24
N LEU A 23 -17.34 1.19 3.98
CA LEU A 23 -15.95 1.56 4.13
C LEU A 23 -15.62 1.93 5.58
N LYS A 24 -14.37 1.76 5.98
CA LYS A 24 -13.86 2.15 7.30
C LYS A 24 -13.83 3.66 7.50
N SER A 25 -13.62 4.44 6.43
CA SER A 25 -13.56 5.90 6.47
C SER A 25 -14.00 6.54 5.16
N ASN A 26 -14.44 7.79 5.24
CA ASN A 26 -14.68 8.66 4.09
C ASN A 26 -13.40 9.34 3.57
N PHE A 27 -12.30 9.32 4.34
CA PHE A 27 -11.05 9.97 4.00
C PHE A 27 -10.14 8.97 3.28
N ILE A 28 -10.43 8.74 1.98
CA ILE A 28 -9.64 7.84 1.14
C ILE A 28 -8.35 8.56 0.74
N ARG A 29 -7.23 7.89 0.97
CA ARG A 29 -5.89 8.41 0.66
C ARG A 29 -5.32 7.86 -0.63
N ASN A 30 -5.58 6.57 -0.89
CA ASN A 30 -5.05 5.90 -2.06
C ASN A 30 -5.89 4.66 -2.40
N VAL A 31 -5.88 4.25 -3.66
CA VAL A 31 -6.51 3.01 -4.12
C VAL A 31 -5.57 2.28 -5.07
N CYS A 32 -5.66 0.96 -5.08
CA CYS A 32 -4.86 0.12 -5.98
C CYS A 32 -5.63 -1.15 -6.34
N GLU A 33 -5.65 -1.52 -7.61
CA GLU A 33 -6.15 -2.81 -8.05
C GLU A 33 -5.01 -3.84 -8.08
N ASP A 34 -5.23 -4.99 -7.45
CA ASP A 34 -4.28 -6.09 -7.48
C ASP A 34 -4.46 -7.00 -8.73
N ALA A 35 -3.66 -8.06 -8.83
CA ALA A 35 -3.71 -9.00 -9.95
C ALA A 35 -4.94 -9.93 -9.94
N PHE A 36 -5.77 -9.88 -8.88
CA PHE A 36 -6.93 -10.76 -8.67
C PHE A 36 -8.25 -10.00 -8.74
N GLN A 37 -8.28 -8.85 -9.42
CA GLN A 37 -9.47 -7.99 -9.55
C GLN A 37 -10.04 -7.57 -8.18
N ARG A 38 -9.16 -7.25 -7.22
CA ARG A 38 -9.55 -6.72 -5.93
C ARG A 38 -9.08 -5.27 -5.83
N LEU A 39 -9.99 -4.38 -5.50
CA LEU A 39 -9.69 -2.98 -5.23
C LEU A 39 -9.37 -2.81 -3.76
N TRP A 40 -8.15 -2.41 -3.48
CA TRP A 40 -7.67 -2.04 -2.15
C TRP A 40 -7.89 -0.54 -1.96
N ILE A 41 -8.50 -0.16 -0.85
CA ILE A 41 -8.90 1.21 -0.55
C ILE A 41 -8.27 1.61 0.78
N VAL A 42 -7.30 2.49 0.72
CA VAL A 42 -6.50 2.93 1.87
C VAL A 42 -7.07 4.21 2.46
N SER A 43 -7.26 4.23 3.76
CA SER A 43 -7.81 5.35 4.51
C SER A 43 -7.15 5.49 5.88
N GLU A 44 -7.44 6.56 6.58
CA GLU A 44 -7.02 6.74 7.98
C GLU A 44 -7.69 5.75 8.95
N GLY A 45 -8.84 5.18 8.56
CA GLY A 45 -9.54 4.15 9.34
C GLY A 45 -9.03 2.74 9.08
N GLY A 46 -8.05 2.56 8.18
CA GLY A 46 -7.51 1.27 7.78
C GLY A 46 -7.62 1.02 6.27
N THR A 47 -7.56 -0.25 5.89
CA THR A 47 -7.67 -0.68 4.49
C THR A 47 -8.90 -1.55 4.31
N ASP A 48 -9.72 -1.19 3.33
CA ASP A 48 -10.82 -2.01 2.83
C ASP A 48 -10.42 -2.69 1.53
N ILE A 49 -11.00 -3.85 1.23
CA ILE A 49 -10.77 -4.56 -0.03
C ILE A 49 -12.12 -4.95 -0.60
N ILE A 50 -12.34 -4.65 -1.88
CA ILE A 50 -13.56 -4.97 -2.62
C ILE A 50 -13.19 -5.90 -3.78
N ASP A 51 -13.88 -7.01 -3.91
CA ASP A 51 -13.86 -7.84 -5.10
C ASP A 51 -14.61 -7.11 -6.23
N LEU A 52 -13.92 -6.82 -7.33
CA LEU A 52 -14.49 -6.04 -8.43
C LEU A 52 -15.52 -6.79 -9.27
N SER A 53 -15.54 -8.11 -9.21
CA SER A 53 -16.51 -8.93 -9.93
C SER A 53 -17.87 -9.00 -9.21
N THR A 54 -17.84 -9.03 -7.88
CA THR A 54 -19.04 -9.15 -7.04
C THR A 54 -19.43 -7.84 -6.36
N LEU A 55 -18.54 -6.86 -6.33
CA LEU A 55 -18.65 -5.58 -5.62
C LEU A 55 -18.86 -5.74 -4.12
N LYS A 56 -18.39 -6.84 -3.55
CA LYS A 56 -18.51 -7.16 -2.13
C LYS A 56 -17.17 -7.01 -1.40
N PRO A 57 -17.21 -6.64 -0.11
CA PRO A 57 -16.01 -6.68 0.72
C PRO A 57 -15.43 -8.09 0.77
N ILE A 58 -14.10 -8.16 0.71
CA ILE A 58 -13.35 -9.42 0.79
C ILE A 58 -12.07 -9.19 1.60
N ILE A 59 -11.62 -10.23 2.29
CA ILE A 59 -10.27 -10.29 2.86
C ILE A 59 -9.61 -11.53 2.26
N PRO A 60 -8.45 -11.39 1.56
CA PRO A 60 -7.70 -12.52 1.07
C PRO A 60 -7.37 -13.51 2.20
N HIS A 61 -7.54 -14.80 1.94
CA HIS A 61 -7.18 -15.81 2.91
C HIS A 61 -5.70 -15.69 3.28
N ASP A 62 -5.41 -15.54 4.57
CA ASP A 62 -4.07 -15.52 5.14
C ASP A 62 -3.93 -16.63 6.17
N PRO A 63 -3.20 -17.71 5.86
CA PRO A 63 -3.02 -18.83 6.79
C PRO A 63 -2.39 -18.45 8.13
N LYS A 64 -1.66 -17.33 8.18
CA LYS A 64 -1.02 -16.82 9.40
C LYS A 64 -1.90 -15.84 10.18
N GLY A 65 -3.00 -15.35 9.58
CA GLY A 65 -3.90 -14.39 10.20
C GLY A 65 -3.26 -13.03 10.54
N ILE A 66 -2.22 -12.64 9.80
CA ILE A 66 -1.51 -11.37 10.00
C ILE A 66 -2.18 -10.25 9.21
N LEU A 67 -2.56 -10.53 7.95
CA LEU A 67 -3.17 -9.55 7.06
C LEU A 67 -4.41 -8.89 7.67
N PRO A 68 -5.40 -9.62 8.25
CA PRO A 68 -6.57 -8.98 8.84
C PRO A 68 -6.22 -7.94 9.90
N LYS A 69 -5.16 -8.17 10.69
CA LYS A 69 -4.70 -7.21 11.72
C LYS A 69 -4.09 -5.95 11.10
N ILE A 70 -3.33 -6.11 10.02
CA ILE A 70 -2.71 -5.00 9.30
C ILE A 70 -3.78 -4.11 8.65
N LEU A 71 -4.83 -4.71 8.11
CA LEU A 71 -5.94 -3.98 7.48
C LEU A 71 -6.72 -3.08 8.44
N GLU A 72 -6.63 -3.30 9.75
CA GLU A 72 -7.25 -2.43 10.77
C GLU A 72 -6.39 -1.22 11.14
N LEU A 73 -5.12 -1.19 10.72
CA LEU A 73 -4.22 -0.08 11.04
C LEU A 73 -4.43 1.11 10.08
N PRO A 74 -4.29 2.35 10.58
CA PRO A 74 -4.30 3.53 9.72
C PRO A 74 -3.29 3.39 8.58
N ALA A 75 -3.75 3.59 7.36
CA ALA A 75 -2.94 3.35 6.19
C ALA A 75 -2.77 4.62 5.35
N ASN A 76 -1.61 4.76 4.73
CA ASN A 76 -1.22 5.98 4.02
C ASN A 76 -1.12 5.77 2.51
N ARG A 77 -0.55 4.64 2.08
CA ARG A 77 -0.31 4.39 0.65
C ARG A 77 -0.35 2.90 0.34
N ILE A 78 -0.75 2.59 -0.88
CA ILE A 78 -0.75 1.25 -1.43
C ILE A 78 -0.29 1.29 -2.88
N MET A 79 0.45 0.27 -3.31
CA MET A 79 0.95 0.14 -4.66
C MET A 79 1.04 -1.33 -5.03
N LYS A 80 1.05 -1.62 -6.35
CA LYS A 80 1.32 -2.95 -6.89
C LYS A 80 2.63 -2.90 -7.66
N ASP A 81 3.54 -3.83 -7.40
CA ASP A 81 4.77 -3.94 -8.17
C ASP A 81 4.58 -4.74 -9.47
N THR A 82 5.62 -4.77 -10.30
CA THR A 82 5.62 -5.48 -11.58
C THR A 82 5.51 -7.00 -11.44
N GLN A 83 5.72 -7.54 -10.24
CA GLN A 83 5.53 -8.96 -9.92
C GLN A 83 4.12 -9.27 -9.41
N GLY A 84 3.25 -8.25 -9.32
CA GLY A 84 1.88 -8.38 -8.81
C GLY A 84 1.77 -8.40 -7.29
N CYS A 85 2.85 -8.14 -6.56
CA CYS A 85 2.80 -8.02 -5.11
C CYS A 85 2.20 -6.68 -4.70
N VAL A 86 1.43 -6.69 -3.62
CA VAL A 86 0.88 -5.48 -3.03
C VAL A 86 1.82 -4.95 -1.95
N TRP A 87 2.10 -3.66 -2.02
CA TRP A 87 2.88 -2.94 -1.02
C TRP A 87 1.98 -1.98 -0.27
N LEU A 88 1.84 -2.18 1.02
CA LEU A 88 0.96 -1.41 1.90
C LEU A 88 1.79 -0.70 2.98
N HIS A 89 1.68 0.63 3.03
CA HIS A 89 2.28 1.44 4.08
C HIS A 89 1.21 1.79 5.12
N CYS A 90 1.31 1.22 6.29
CA CYS A 90 0.43 1.48 7.42
C CYS A 90 1.19 1.45 8.75
N ASP A 91 0.73 2.22 9.72
CA ASP A 91 1.28 2.32 11.07
C ASP A 91 2.82 2.41 11.10
N ASN A 92 3.40 3.27 10.23
CA ASN A 92 4.84 3.47 10.07
C ASN A 92 5.63 2.20 9.67
N ALA A 93 4.97 1.19 9.14
CA ALA A 93 5.59 -0.01 8.60
C ALA A 93 5.22 -0.21 7.14
N LEU A 94 6.15 -0.78 6.38
CA LEU A 94 5.93 -1.18 5.00
C LEU A 94 5.74 -2.69 4.94
N HIS A 95 4.61 -3.12 4.41
CA HIS A 95 4.28 -4.52 4.21
C HIS A 95 4.30 -4.87 2.74
N ARG A 96 4.98 -5.94 2.38
CA ARG A 96 4.95 -6.55 1.05
C ARG A 96 4.18 -7.86 1.13
N ILE A 97 3.13 -7.97 0.31
CA ILE A 97 2.20 -9.08 0.31
C ILE A 97 2.30 -9.80 -1.04
N GLU A 98 2.74 -11.04 -1.01
CA GLU A 98 2.77 -11.94 -2.17
C GLU A 98 1.58 -12.89 -2.10
N PHE A 99 0.97 -13.15 -3.25
CA PHE A 99 -0.16 -14.05 -3.38
C PHE A 99 0.22 -15.30 -4.18
N ASN A 100 -0.42 -16.42 -3.87
CA ASN A 100 -0.38 -17.61 -4.71
C ASN A 100 -1.36 -17.47 -5.90
N ASP A 101 -1.39 -18.46 -6.79
CA ASP A 101 -2.25 -18.47 -7.99
C ASP A 101 -3.76 -18.40 -7.68
N LYS A 102 -4.16 -18.68 -6.44
CA LYS A 102 -5.55 -18.57 -5.96
C LYS A 102 -5.86 -17.20 -5.34
N GLY A 103 -4.89 -16.28 -5.28
CA GLY A 103 -5.04 -14.99 -4.64
C GLY A 103 -5.02 -15.04 -3.11
N GLU A 104 -4.56 -16.13 -2.50
CA GLU A 104 -4.35 -16.26 -1.06
C GLU A 104 -2.97 -15.72 -0.69
N VAL A 105 -2.82 -15.19 0.51
CA VAL A 105 -1.53 -14.68 1.00
C VAL A 105 -0.53 -15.82 1.13
N GLN A 106 0.54 -15.76 0.37
CA GLN A 106 1.62 -16.74 0.39
C GLN A 106 2.76 -16.27 1.29
N ILE A 107 3.22 -15.03 1.11
CA ILE A 107 4.29 -14.42 1.89
C ILE A 107 3.86 -13.00 2.28
N LEU A 108 4.03 -12.67 3.54
CA LEU A 108 3.88 -11.32 4.05
C LEU A 108 5.17 -10.93 4.76
N SER A 109 5.86 -9.94 4.20
CA SER A 109 7.13 -9.40 4.72
C SER A 109 6.89 -7.98 5.24
N THR A 110 7.47 -7.67 6.39
CA THR A 110 7.32 -6.35 7.03
C THR A 110 8.70 -5.70 7.22
N LEU A 111 8.78 -4.43 6.85
CA LEU A 111 9.87 -3.54 7.18
C LEU A 111 9.36 -2.55 8.23
N SER A 112 9.86 -2.69 9.46
CA SER A 112 9.45 -1.85 10.58
C SER A 112 10.28 -0.56 10.67
N PRO A 113 9.81 0.48 11.37
CA PRO A 113 10.47 1.79 11.47
C PRO A 113 11.90 1.73 11.99
N VAL A 114 12.25 0.72 12.78
CA VAL A 114 13.60 0.55 13.35
C VAL A 114 14.70 0.51 12.28
N TYR A 115 14.36 0.09 11.07
CA TYR A 115 15.32 0.03 9.95
C TYR A 115 15.34 1.29 9.09
N LEU A 116 14.49 2.26 9.39
CA LEU A 116 14.25 3.39 8.51
C LEU A 116 14.64 4.74 9.15
N ASN A 117 15.29 4.72 10.31
CA ASN A 117 15.86 5.90 11.02
C ASN A 117 14.93 7.12 11.17
N GLY A 118 13.63 6.89 11.42
CA GLY A 118 12.73 8.00 11.73
C GLY A 118 11.25 7.75 11.43
N PRO A 119 10.37 8.55 12.03
CA PRO A 119 8.91 8.34 11.97
C PRO A 119 8.25 8.74 10.63
N ASP A 120 8.93 9.49 9.78
CA ASP A 120 8.30 10.14 8.63
C ASP A 120 8.65 9.48 7.29
N ILE A 121 8.62 8.14 7.27
CA ILE A 121 8.90 7.42 6.03
C ILE A 121 7.62 7.35 5.20
N ALA A 122 7.74 7.79 3.97
CA ALA A 122 6.69 7.66 2.99
C ALA A 122 7.12 6.72 1.87
N LEU A 123 6.27 5.76 1.55
CA LEU A 123 6.34 5.04 0.29
C LEU A 123 6.09 6.05 -0.82
N LYS A 124 7.05 6.22 -1.73
CA LYS A 124 6.97 7.24 -2.79
C LYS A 124 6.46 6.67 -4.08
N ASP A 125 7.22 5.78 -4.70
CA ASP A 125 6.83 5.22 -5.99
C ASP A 125 7.51 3.88 -6.28
N ILE A 126 7.09 3.26 -7.40
CA ILE A 126 7.70 2.08 -8.01
C ILE A 126 8.26 2.53 -9.37
N ASP A 127 9.55 2.33 -9.61
CA ASP A 127 10.16 2.65 -10.89
C ASP A 127 9.84 1.61 -11.98
N GLU A 128 10.24 1.89 -13.22
CA GLU A 128 10.03 1.01 -14.38
C GLU A 128 10.63 -0.39 -14.21
N ASP A 129 11.67 -0.51 -13.40
CA ASP A 129 12.28 -1.79 -13.04
C ASP A 129 11.54 -2.51 -11.89
N GLY A 130 10.45 -1.95 -11.38
CA GLY A 130 9.70 -2.49 -10.24
C GLY A 130 10.41 -2.29 -8.89
N LYS A 131 11.31 -1.32 -8.78
CA LYS A 131 12.03 -1.01 -7.55
C LYS A 131 11.23 -0.02 -6.74
N ILE A 132 11.11 -0.30 -5.45
CA ILE A 132 10.36 0.53 -4.51
C ILE A 132 11.27 1.65 -3.97
N TRP A 133 10.74 2.85 -3.98
CA TRP A 133 11.41 4.05 -3.49
C TRP A 133 10.71 4.59 -2.25
N MET A 134 11.48 4.95 -1.26
CA MET A 134 11.01 5.56 -0.03
C MET A 134 11.77 6.85 0.24
N GLY A 135 11.09 7.83 0.82
CA GLY A 135 11.71 9.09 1.21
C GLY A 135 11.47 9.42 2.68
N ASN A 136 12.48 9.99 3.33
CA ASN A 136 12.41 10.50 4.68
C ASN A 136 13.35 11.69 4.82
N ASN A 137 12.85 12.85 5.28
CA ASN A 137 13.64 14.03 5.68
C ASN A 137 14.83 14.33 4.75
N GLY A 138 14.60 14.34 3.43
CA GLY A 138 15.64 14.61 2.44
C GLY A 138 16.49 13.40 2.04
N GLU A 139 16.23 12.23 2.54
CA GLU A 139 16.91 10.99 2.13
C GLU A 139 15.98 10.11 1.30
N ILE A 140 16.45 9.63 0.15
CA ILE A 140 15.78 8.64 -0.65
C ILE A 140 16.47 7.30 -0.45
N ARG A 141 15.65 6.26 -0.23
CA ARG A 141 16.10 4.90 -0.07
C ARG A 141 15.39 3.98 -1.05
N LYS A 142 16.13 3.02 -1.55
CA LYS A 142 15.59 1.92 -2.32
C LYS A 142 15.28 0.74 -1.40
N VAL A 143 14.11 0.15 -1.59
CA VAL A 143 13.70 -1.07 -0.88
C VAL A 143 13.92 -2.26 -1.79
N ALA A 144 14.51 -3.33 -1.26
CA ALA A 144 14.71 -4.59 -1.95
C ALA A 144 14.46 -5.78 -1.02
N LEU A 145 14.27 -6.96 -1.61
CA LEU A 145 14.33 -8.22 -0.89
C LEU A 145 15.77 -8.72 -0.83
N SER A 146 16.24 -9.05 0.37
CA SER A 146 17.49 -9.79 0.54
C SER A 146 17.34 -11.23 0.04
N PRO A 147 18.45 -11.98 -0.18
CA PRO A 147 18.38 -13.40 -0.50
C PRO A 147 17.60 -14.23 0.52
N GLN A 148 17.54 -13.78 1.77
CA GLN A 148 16.76 -14.41 2.85
C GLN A 148 15.29 -13.95 2.86
N LYS A 149 14.82 -13.30 1.80
CA LYS A 149 13.44 -12.76 1.66
C LYS A 149 13.04 -11.75 2.74
N ARG A 150 14.00 -11.02 3.29
CA ARG A 150 13.76 -9.90 4.21
C ARG A 150 13.80 -8.58 3.43
N LEU A 151 12.92 -7.66 3.79
CA LEU A 151 12.98 -6.29 3.25
C LEU A 151 14.19 -5.57 3.83
N VAL A 152 14.99 -4.99 2.95
CA VAL A 152 16.18 -4.20 3.27
C VAL A 152 16.14 -2.88 2.53
N THR A 153 16.73 -1.84 3.10
CA THR A 153 16.82 -0.53 2.47
C THR A 153 18.28 -0.18 2.18
N THR A 154 18.51 0.44 1.03
CA THR A 154 19.81 0.98 0.65
C THR A 154 19.66 2.46 0.41
N PRO A 155 20.43 3.34 1.10
CA PRO A 155 20.49 4.76 0.78
C PRO A 155 20.96 4.94 -0.66
N ILE A 156 20.42 5.94 -1.35
CA ILE A 156 21.02 6.41 -2.58
C ILE A 156 22.09 7.40 -2.17
N ALA A 157 23.32 6.93 -2.19
CA ALA A 157 24.46 7.78 -1.89
C ALA A 157 24.50 9.00 -2.82
N ASP A 158 24.60 10.16 -2.22
CA ASP A 158 25.10 11.44 -2.76
C ASP A 158 24.45 12.07 -4.00
N CYS A 159 23.62 11.37 -4.79
CA CYS A 159 23.04 11.94 -6.01
C CYS A 159 21.83 12.85 -5.78
N LEU A 160 21.14 12.72 -4.65
CA LEU A 160 19.87 13.38 -4.37
C LEU A 160 19.82 13.89 -2.92
N LYS A 161 20.81 14.68 -2.52
CA LYS A 161 20.74 15.42 -1.25
C LYS A 161 19.88 16.66 -1.47
N PHE A 162 18.78 16.73 -0.74
CA PHE A 162 17.95 17.93 -0.65
C PHE A 162 18.35 18.74 0.57
N GLU A 163 18.17 20.06 0.50
CA GLU A 163 18.34 20.91 1.67
C GLU A 163 17.38 20.50 2.80
N ALA A 164 17.80 20.69 4.03
CA ALA A 164 16.97 20.37 5.20
C ALA A 164 15.63 21.11 5.11
N GLY A 165 14.52 20.38 5.22
CA GLY A 165 13.16 20.92 5.09
C GLY A 165 12.54 20.75 3.70
N THR A 166 13.24 20.18 2.73
CA THR A 166 12.66 19.83 1.43
C THR A 166 11.90 18.50 1.54
N TYR A 167 10.63 18.50 1.15
CA TYR A 167 9.78 17.31 1.09
C TYR A 167 9.62 16.86 -0.36
N ILE A 168 9.86 15.58 -0.60
CA ILE A 168 9.55 14.98 -1.89
C ILE A 168 8.09 14.50 -1.82
N SER A 169 7.21 15.18 -2.53
CA SER A 169 5.80 14.81 -2.59
C SER A 169 5.57 13.68 -3.58
N ASP A 170 6.20 13.75 -4.76
CA ASP A 170 6.05 12.74 -5.83
C ASP A 170 7.33 12.64 -6.66
N PHE A 171 7.53 11.47 -7.29
CA PHE A 171 8.43 11.32 -8.41
C PHE A 171 7.63 11.53 -9.70
N LEU A 172 8.19 12.30 -10.61
CA LEU A 172 7.69 12.33 -11.99
C LEU A 172 8.13 11.02 -12.66
N SER A 173 7.18 10.23 -13.06
CA SER A 173 7.37 9.05 -13.90
C SER A 173 7.60 9.44 -15.35
#